data_37e5b9d12d3c2db43f82857a2e4cd37a
#
_entry.id   37e5b9d12d3c2db43f82857a2e4cd37a
#
_cell.length_a   1.000
_cell.length_b   1.000
_cell.length_c   1.000
_cell.angle_alpha   90.00
_cell.angle_beta   90.00
_cell.angle_gamma   90.00
#
_symmetry.space_group_name_H-M   'P 1'
#
loop_
_entity.id
_entity.type
_entity.pdbx_description
1 polymer ?
#
loop_
_entity_poly.entity_id
_entity_poly.type
_entity_poly.pdbx_seq_one_letter_code
_entity_poly.pdbx_strand_id
1 'polypeptide(L)'
;MMKRMSRVPGLILAMAVLAGTASAASLFEKSEYAARRTRLMEKIPDGIAVFQGAAPSASDVQFRQGHDFVYFTGIQIPNAYLIIDGLRKESLLFFTTTEKELDGEGLPLELAKSPKDYTGIERVLTAEQFASTLTGLSQRARVFYTMFKPEELGPQNTNEKFNALQKSMTQSIWDGRLTRELQFVKQLRDKFPQVDVRDCSVLVWDLRKIKSAAELEVMRRAGKIGVKAHNALIQSTRPDVAEKAIEAVYEFVCLAEGAVDQAYSPIIMSGKNHAYGHYHIYDRILKAGDFVILDAGPDYEDYHVDISTTFPVSGAFSPRQKELYEVALAVHDTCLANYRPGVTFGQVGEKVAAMLKEKGLVQYEKDFRGIVRLGGYNHMIGLATHDVTGTFAGSNDVLKPGYVFACDIQLFRIEEQIGIRIEDTIAITDKGYEALSQGVPRTVAEIEALKKSDGILQTLKKAGLL
;
A
#
# COMPACT_ATOMS: atom_id res chain seq x y z
N MET A 1 58.63 -22.94 -8.03
CA MET A 1 57.70 -23.54 -7.03
C MET A 1 56.35 -22.88 -7.19
N MET A 2 55.54 -23.42 -8.12
CA MET A 2 54.19 -22.89 -8.47
C MET A 2 53.16 -23.46 -7.50
N LYS A 3 52.50 -22.56 -6.70
CA LYS A 3 51.35 -22.96 -5.86
C LYS A 3 50.12 -23.17 -6.75
N ARG A 4 49.58 -24.38 -6.69
CA ARG A 4 48.29 -24.74 -7.28
C ARG A 4 47.17 -23.89 -6.72
N MET A 5 46.50 -23.11 -7.58
CA MET A 5 45.20 -22.52 -7.28
C MET A 5 44.14 -23.63 -7.25
N SER A 6 43.56 -23.84 -6.09
CA SER A 6 42.40 -24.71 -5.91
C SER A 6 41.19 -24.07 -6.59
N ARG A 7 40.62 -24.79 -7.55
CA ARG A 7 39.33 -24.40 -8.16
C ARG A 7 38.21 -24.54 -7.10
N VAL A 8 37.60 -23.44 -6.75
CA VAL A 8 36.32 -23.42 -6.05
C VAL A 8 35.25 -23.83 -7.06
N PRO A 9 34.43 -24.86 -6.79
CA PRO A 9 33.30 -25.16 -7.67
C PRO A 9 32.31 -24.01 -7.61
N GLY A 10 32.11 -23.33 -8.73
CA GLY A 10 31.14 -22.27 -8.87
C GLY A 10 29.74 -22.83 -8.64
N LEU A 11 29.13 -22.45 -7.54
CA LEU A 11 27.70 -22.55 -7.35
C LEU A 11 27.07 -21.43 -8.21
N ILE A 12 26.83 -21.78 -9.49
CA ILE A 12 25.99 -20.93 -10.35
C ILE A 12 24.56 -21.11 -9.81
N LEU A 13 24.16 -20.22 -8.91
CA LEU A 13 22.76 -20.00 -8.62
C LEU A 13 22.17 -19.37 -9.89
N ALA A 14 21.59 -20.19 -10.75
CA ALA A 14 20.82 -19.72 -11.89
C ALA A 14 19.56 -19.04 -11.33
N MET A 15 19.69 -17.77 -10.92
CA MET A 15 18.57 -16.87 -10.89
C MET A 15 18.12 -16.72 -12.35
N ALA A 16 17.05 -17.41 -12.72
CA ALA A 16 16.27 -17.00 -13.87
C ALA A 16 15.68 -15.63 -13.53
N VAL A 17 16.46 -14.58 -13.77
CA VAL A 17 15.93 -13.24 -13.92
C VAL A 17 15.04 -13.35 -15.16
N LEU A 18 13.77 -13.59 -14.94
CA LEU A 18 12.75 -13.20 -15.90
C LEU A 18 12.85 -11.67 -15.94
N ALA A 19 13.76 -11.16 -16.77
CA ALA A 19 13.67 -9.82 -17.27
C ALA A 19 12.33 -9.78 -18.03
N GLY A 20 11.27 -9.47 -17.30
CA GLY A 20 10.07 -9.00 -17.92
C GLY A 20 10.49 -7.76 -18.68
N THR A 21 10.51 -7.86 -20.02
CA THR A 21 10.51 -6.68 -20.86
C THR A 21 9.39 -5.82 -20.32
N ALA A 22 9.73 -4.62 -19.83
CA ALA A 22 8.74 -3.64 -19.42
C ALA A 22 7.74 -3.57 -20.58
N SER A 23 6.56 -4.10 -20.36
CA SER A 23 5.54 -4.16 -21.39
C SER A 23 5.13 -2.73 -21.66
N ALA A 24 5.20 -2.30 -22.90
CA ALA A 24 4.62 -1.02 -23.37
C ALA A 24 3.08 -0.98 -23.21
N ALA A 25 2.50 -1.95 -22.57
CA ALA A 25 1.07 -2.08 -22.33
C ALA A 25 0.68 -1.44 -20.99
N SER A 26 -0.50 -0.87 -20.94
CA SER A 26 -1.15 -0.45 -19.70
C SER A 26 -1.30 -1.63 -18.73
N LEU A 27 -1.17 -1.38 -17.41
CA LEU A 27 -1.28 -2.42 -16.37
C LEU A 27 -2.57 -3.24 -16.48
N PHE A 28 -3.68 -2.59 -16.81
CA PHE A 28 -4.97 -3.23 -17.03
C PHE A 28 -5.48 -3.01 -18.46
N GLU A 29 -6.40 -3.87 -18.86
CA GLU A 29 -7.15 -3.68 -20.10
C GLU A 29 -7.91 -2.33 -20.08
N LYS A 30 -8.01 -1.66 -21.23
CA LYS A 30 -8.71 -0.37 -21.38
C LYS A 30 -10.14 -0.40 -20.87
N SER A 31 -10.80 -1.56 -21.00
CA SER A 31 -12.15 -1.80 -20.49
C SER A 31 -12.28 -1.66 -18.97
N GLU A 32 -11.23 -2.00 -18.22
CA GLU A 32 -11.20 -1.82 -16.77
C GLU A 32 -11.26 -0.32 -16.41
N TYR A 33 -10.38 0.49 -17.00
CA TYR A 33 -10.39 1.95 -16.77
C TYR A 33 -11.69 2.60 -17.27
N ALA A 34 -12.22 2.15 -18.40
CA ALA A 34 -13.51 2.63 -18.91
C ALA A 34 -14.66 2.31 -17.94
N ALA A 35 -14.69 1.09 -17.36
CA ALA A 35 -15.69 0.71 -16.38
C ALA A 35 -15.60 1.55 -15.10
N ARG A 36 -14.38 1.88 -14.62
CA ARG A 36 -14.16 2.77 -13.47
C ARG A 36 -14.72 4.16 -13.73
N ARG A 37 -14.44 4.75 -14.90
CA ARG A 37 -14.99 6.05 -15.32
C ARG A 37 -16.50 6.03 -15.44
N THR A 38 -17.07 4.96 -16.00
CA THR A 38 -18.53 4.78 -16.13
C THR A 38 -19.21 4.74 -14.75
N ARG A 39 -18.65 3.99 -13.79
CA ARG A 39 -19.17 3.94 -12.43
C ARG A 39 -19.16 5.33 -11.75
N LEU A 40 -18.15 6.16 -12.00
CA LEU A 40 -18.15 7.53 -11.49
C LEU A 40 -19.21 8.39 -12.20
N MET A 41 -19.36 8.28 -13.53
CA MET A 41 -20.40 9.01 -14.29
C MET A 41 -21.81 8.75 -13.76
N GLU A 42 -22.06 7.54 -13.26
CA GLU A 42 -23.36 7.17 -12.65
C GLU A 42 -23.60 7.89 -11.32
N LYS A 43 -22.54 8.19 -10.58
CA LYS A 43 -22.59 8.89 -9.29
C LYS A 43 -22.69 10.42 -9.41
N ILE A 44 -22.36 10.97 -10.58
CA ILE A 44 -22.34 12.42 -10.85
C ILE A 44 -23.23 12.80 -12.07
N PRO A 45 -24.50 12.35 -12.11
CA PRO A 45 -25.35 12.57 -13.30
C PRO A 45 -25.69 14.05 -13.56
N ASP A 46 -25.43 14.94 -12.61
CA ASP A 46 -25.72 16.38 -12.62
C ASP A 46 -24.50 17.27 -12.95
N GLY A 47 -23.31 16.67 -13.18
CA GLY A 47 -22.10 17.45 -13.35
C GLY A 47 -20.96 16.76 -14.08
N ILE A 48 -19.79 17.34 -13.97
CA ILE A 48 -18.53 16.80 -14.46
C ILE A 48 -17.53 16.65 -13.33
N ALA A 49 -16.73 15.59 -13.32
CA ALA A 49 -15.59 15.47 -12.45
C ALA A 49 -14.31 15.90 -13.16
N VAL A 50 -13.48 16.69 -12.50
CA VAL A 50 -12.22 17.23 -13.01
C VAL A 50 -11.08 16.79 -12.11
N PHE A 51 -10.15 16.02 -12.65
CA PHE A 51 -8.97 15.52 -11.97
C PHE A 51 -7.71 16.17 -12.51
N GLN A 52 -6.82 16.53 -11.59
CA GLN A 52 -5.51 17.04 -11.90
C GLN A 52 -4.49 15.94 -11.63
N GLY A 53 -3.73 15.52 -12.62
CA GLY A 53 -2.59 14.62 -12.43
C GLY A 53 -1.45 15.28 -11.65
N ALA A 54 -0.49 14.52 -11.15
CA ALA A 54 0.63 15.01 -10.35
C ALA A 54 1.50 16.01 -11.13
N ALA A 55 2.16 16.91 -10.41
CA ALA A 55 3.21 17.77 -10.95
C ALA A 55 4.46 16.94 -11.28
N PRO A 56 5.35 17.40 -12.16
CA PRO A 56 6.63 16.73 -12.40
C PRO A 56 7.41 16.54 -11.10
N SER A 57 8.09 15.42 -10.98
CA SER A 57 9.07 15.20 -9.89
C SER A 57 10.27 16.14 -10.04
N ALA A 58 11.03 16.30 -8.96
CA ALA A 58 12.34 16.91 -9.05
C ALA A 58 13.28 16.08 -9.95
N SER A 59 14.32 16.73 -10.50
CA SER A 59 15.35 16.01 -11.25
C SER A 59 15.89 14.82 -10.45
N ASP A 60 16.16 13.73 -11.14
CA ASP A 60 16.70 12.49 -10.58
C ASP A 60 15.77 11.74 -9.60
N VAL A 61 14.48 12.10 -9.58
CA VAL A 61 13.44 11.38 -8.83
C VAL A 61 12.43 10.79 -9.82
N GLN A 62 12.23 9.49 -9.74
CA GLN A 62 11.22 8.81 -10.57
C GLN A 62 9.84 9.46 -10.38
N PHE A 63 9.19 9.78 -11.49
CA PHE A 63 7.84 10.34 -11.45
C PHE A 63 6.83 9.29 -11.00
N ARG A 64 5.91 9.71 -10.14
CA ARG A 64 4.73 8.92 -9.75
C ARG A 64 3.48 9.77 -9.90
N GLN A 65 2.48 9.19 -10.52
CA GLN A 65 1.19 9.84 -10.72
C GLN A 65 0.33 9.75 -9.45
N GLY A 66 -0.61 10.70 -9.29
CA GLY A 66 -1.63 10.64 -8.25
C GLY A 66 -2.53 9.40 -8.39
N HIS A 67 -2.81 8.75 -7.27
CA HIS A 67 -3.54 7.46 -7.21
C HIS A 67 -4.92 7.54 -7.88
N ASP A 68 -5.70 8.59 -7.59
CA ASP A 68 -7.03 8.74 -8.19
C ASP A 68 -6.94 8.96 -9.71
N PHE A 69 -5.89 9.65 -10.19
CA PHE A 69 -5.67 9.85 -11.60
C PHE A 69 -5.28 8.55 -12.31
N VAL A 70 -4.34 7.79 -11.74
CA VAL A 70 -3.96 6.45 -12.25
C VAL A 70 -5.14 5.50 -12.25
N TYR A 71 -5.94 5.51 -11.19
CA TYR A 71 -7.12 4.65 -11.07
C TYR A 71 -8.08 4.79 -12.26
N PHE A 72 -8.25 6.01 -12.79
CA PHE A 72 -9.15 6.27 -13.92
C PHE A 72 -8.48 6.20 -15.29
N THR A 73 -7.16 6.31 -15.38
CA THR A 73 -6.46 6.51 -16.67
C THR A 73 -5.39 5.46 -16.97
N GLY A 74 -4.71 4.94 -15.96
CA GLY A 74 -3.56 4.05 -16.12
C GLY A 74 -2.32 4.72 -16.73
N ILE A 75 -2.20 6.06 -16.70
CA ILE A 75 -1.06 6.76 -17.31
C ILE A 75 -0.19 7.49 -16.28
N GLN A 76 1.11 7.50 -16.53
CA GLN A 76 2.17 8.11 -15.70
C GLN A 76 2.75 9.35 -16.44
N ILE A 77 1.92 10.34 -16.74
CA ILE A 77 2.35 11.59 -17.39
C ILE A 77 2.07 12.78 -16.48
N PRO A 78 3.09 13.60 -16.15
CA PRO A 78 2.91 14.76 -15.29
C PRO A 78 2.05 15.84 -15.97
N ASN A 79 1.44 16.71 -15.15
CA ASN A 79 0.61 17.83 -15.57
C ASN A 79 -0.57 17.45 -16.49
N ALA A 80 -1.01 16.20 -16.47
CA ALA A 80 -2.19 15.76 -17.18
C ALA A 80 -3.47 16.18 -16.45
N TYR A 81 -4.59 16.25 -17.19
CA TYR A 81 -5.93 16.49 -16.65
C TYR A 81 -6.91 15.48 -17.22
N LEU A 82 -7.88 15.09 -16.41
CA LEU A 82 -8.98 14.22 -16.82
C LEU A 82 -10.30 14.88 -16.48
N ILE A 83 -11.22 14.90 -17.45
CA ILE A 83 -12.62 15.27 -17.23
C ILE A 83 -13.47 14.03 -17.48
N ILE A 84 -14.30 13.68 -16.49
CA ILE A 84 -15.32 12.62 -16.58
C ILE A 84 -16.67 13.31 -16.55
N ASP A 85 -17.38 13.27 -17.68
CA ASP A 85 -18.64 13.98 -17.90
C ASP A 85 -19.83 13.07 -17.58
N GLY A 86 -20.46 13.28 -16.42
CA GLY A 86 -21.64 12.54 -16.02
C GLY A 86 -22.91 12.90 -16.80
N LEU A 87 -22.93 14.11 -17.42
CA LEU A 87 -24.07 14.56 -18.22
C LEU A 87 -24.09 13.93 -19.62
N ARG A 88 -22.91 13.79 -20.25
CA ARG A 88 -22.78 13.26 -21.62
C ARG A 88 -22.26 11.83 -21.68
N LYS A 89 -21.84 11.28 -20.55
CA LYS A 89 -21.26 9.94 -20.45
C LYS A 89 -20.00 9.79 -21.31
N GLU A 90 -19.14 10.82 -21.33
CA GLU A 90 -17.87 10.84 -22.06
C GLU A 90 -16.70 11.19 -21.12
N SER A 91 -15.49 10.88 -21.56
CA SER A 91 -14.27 11.27 -20.86
C SER A 91 -13.35 12.03 -21.80
N LEU A 92 -12.66 13.03 -21.25
CA LEU A 92 -11.67 13.84 -21.97
C LEU A 92 -10.36 13.79 -21.20
N LEU A 93 -9.28 13.45 -21.86
CA LEU A 93 -7.94 13.40 -21.29
C LEU A 93 -7.07 14.49 -21.94
N PHE A 94 -6.28 15.17 -21.15
CA PHE A 94 -5.43 16.26 -21.59
C PHE A 94 -4.01 16.04 -21.11
N PHE A 95 -3.07 15.99 -22.04
CA PHE A 95 -1.64 16.02 -21.77
C PHE A 95 -0.86 16.42 -23.00
N THR A 96 0.36 16.85 -22.82
CA THR A 96 1.31 17.15 -23.90
C THR A 96 2.57 16.38 -23.61
N THR A 97 3.04 15.61 -24.58
CA THR A 97 4.29 14.85 -24.49
C THR A 97 4.84 14.58 -25.89
N THR A 98 6.10 14.20 -25.96
CA THR A 98 6.80 13.80 -27.19
C THR A 98 7.35 12.39 -27.07
N GLU A 99 7.61 11.72 -28.21
CA GLU A 99 8.26 10.41 -28.19
C GLU A 99 9.62 10.44 -27.47
N LYS A 100 10.37 11.55 -27.60
CA LYS A 100 11.66 11.70 -26.94
C LYS A 100 11.54 11.79 -25.42
N GLU A 101 10.55 12.49 -24.90
CA GLU A 101 10.28 12.56 -23.46
C GLU A 101 9.85 11.20 -22.92
N LEU A 102 8.95 10.52 -23.62
CA LEU A 102 8.50 9.18 -23.21
C LEU A 102 9.64 8.16 -23.21
N ASP A 103 10.49 8.18 -24.24
CA ASP A 103 11.67 7.30 -24.34
C ASP A 103 12.65 7.55 -23.19
N GLY A 104 12.89 8.83 -22.86
CA GLY A 104 13.74 9.23 -21.74
C GLY A 104 13.23 8.79 -20.37
N GLU A 105 11.93 8.68 -20.20
CA GLU A 105 11.27 8.25 -18.96
C GLU A 105 10.91 6.75 -18.96
N GLY A 106 11.24 6.01 -20.04
CA GLY A 106 10.89 4.60 -20.19
C GLY A 106 9.38 4.33 -20.31
N LEU A 107 8.62 5.34 -20.76
CA LEU A 107 7.17 5.26 -20.93
C LEU A 107 6.78 4.80 -22.35
N PRO A 108 5.58 4.22 -22.53
CA PRO A 108 5.11 3.75 -23.83
C PRO A 108 5.02 4.86 -24.87
N LEU A 109 5.71 4.68 -26.00
CA LEU A 109 5.71 5.66 -27.10
C LEU A 109 4.33 5.82 -27.76
N GLU A 110 3.46 4.84 -27.60
CA GLU A 110 2.07 4.86 -28.05
C GLU A 110 1.26 6.02 -27.46
N LEU A 111 1.65 6.49 -26.27
CA LEU A 111 1.05 7.67 -25.64
C LEU A 111 1.21 8.94 -26.51
N ALA A 112 2.30 9.07 -27.27
CA ALA A 112 2.47 10.17 -28.23
C ALA A 112 1.91 9.84 -29.62
N LYS A 113 2.06 8.60 -30.09
CA LYS A 113 1.69 8.18 -31.45
C LYS A 113 0.20 7.98 -31.65
N SER A 114 -0.43 7.28 -30.67
CA SER A 114 -1.83 6.88 -30.73
C SER A 114 -2.49 6.90 -29.35
N PRO A 115 -2.56 8.08 -28.70
CA PRO A 115 -3.01 8.19 -27.30
C PRO A 115 -4.44 7.66 -27.08
N LYS A 116 -5.32 7.79 -28.06
CA LYS A 116 -6.68 7.21 -27.99
C LYS A 116 -6.64 5.70 -27.93
N ASP A 117 -5.83 5.08 -28.80
CA ASP A 117 -5.71 3.63 -28.85
C ASP A 117 -5.05 3.09 -27.58
N TYR A 118 -4.10 3.82 -27.03
CA TYR A 118 -3.45 3.42 -25.78
C TYR A 118 -4.39 3.52 -24.57
N THR A 119 -5.05 4.67 -24.38
CA THR A 119 -5.86 4.96 -23.18
C THR A 119 -7.30 4.46 -23.26
N GLY A 120 -7.80 4.18 -24.48
CA GLY A 120 -9.23 3.90 -24.70
C GLY A 120 -10.14 5.11 -24.42
N ILE A 121 -9.59 6.33 -24.42
CA ILE A 121 -10.34 7.57 -24.27
C ILE A 121 -10.46 8.25 -25.64
N GLU A 122 -11.69 8.38 -26.13
CA GLU A 122 -11.97 8.89 -27.48
C GLU A 122 -11.46 10.32 -27.73
N ARG A 123 -11.46 11.14 -26.68
CA ARG A 123 -11.07 12.56 -26.77
C ARG A 123 -9.83 12.81 -25.95
N VAL A 124 -8.67 12.68 -26.59
CA VAL A 124 -7.38 13.10 -26.05
C VAL A 124 -6.97 14.41 -26.73
N LEU A 125 -6.69 15.41 -25.90
CA LEU A 125 -6.39 16.79 -26.26
C LEU A 125 -5.06 17.19 -25.65
N THR A 126 -4.45 18.30 -26.09
CA THR A 126 -3.24 18.82 -25.47
C THR A 126 -3.54 19.49 -24.12
N ALA A 127 -2.57 19.55 -23.22
CA ALA A 127 -2.73 20.18 -21.90
C ALA A 127 -3.15 21.66 -22.01
N GLU A 128 -2.67 22.38 -23.04
CA GLU A 128 -3.00 23.78 -23.29
C GLU A 128 -4.49 24.00 -23.62
N GLN A 129 -5.15 22.97 -24.17
CA GLN A 129 -6.57 23.03 -24.49
C GLN A 129 -7.49 22.83 -23.28
N PHE A 130 -6.93 22.40 -22.11
CA PHE A 130 -7.73 22.12 -20.93
C PHE A 130 -8.56 23.33 -20.47
N ALA A 131 -7.92 24.50 -20.29
CA ALA A 131 -8.60 25.69 -19.77
C ALA A 131 -9.74 26.17 -20.67
N SER A 132 -9.52 26.19 -22.00
CA SER A 132 -10.55 26.59 -22.96
C SER A 132 -11.71 25.60 -23.05
N THR A 133 -11.39 24.29 -23.01
CA THR A 133 -12.40 23.22 -22.98
C THR A 133 -13.25 23.33 -21.72
N LEU A 134 -12.62 23.48 -20.53
CA LEU A 134 -13.34 23.60 -19.27
C LEU A 134 -14.23 24.84 -19.24
N THR A 135 -13.78 25.96 -19.82
CA THR A 135 -14.60 27.18 -20.00
C THR A 135 -15.84 26.89 -20.85
N GLY A 136 -15.69 26.17 -21.96
CA GLY A 136 -16.85 25.77 -22.77
C GLY A 136 -17.81 24.86 -22.02
N LEU A 137 -17.29 23.92 -21.22
CA LEU A 137 -18.09 23.02 -20.41
C LEU A 137 -18.86 23.73 -19.30
N SER A 138 -18.31 24.78 -18.69
CA SER A 138 -18.95 25.57 -17.65
C SER A 138 -20.24 26.28 -18.10
N GLN A 139 -20.45 26.40 -19.40
CA GLN A 139 -21.68 26.97 -19.96
C GLN A 139 -22.89 26.03 -19.77
N ARG A 140 -22.64 24.72 -19.72
CA ARG A 140 -23.69 23.68 -19.60
C ARG A 140 -23.68 22.90 -18.30
N ALA A 141 -22.49 22.66 -17.69
CA ALA A 141 -22.33 21.98 -16.41
C ALA A 141 -22.30 23.00 -15.28
N ARG A 142 -23.25 22.88 -14.35
CA ARG A 142 -23.33 23.78 -13.20
C ARG A 142 -22.69 23.20 -11.94
N VAL A 143 -22.28 21.95 -11.98
CA VAL A 143 -21.58 21.27 -10.89
C VAL A 143 -20.26 20.71 -11.41
N PHE A 144 -19.18 21.11 -10.73
CA PHE A 144 -17.85 20.52 -10.95
C PHE A 144 -17.47 19.75 -9.69
N TYR A 145 -17.20 18.48 -9.87
CA TYR A 145 -16.64 17.60 -8.85
C TYR A 145 -15.13 17.55 -8.97
N THR A 146 -14.41 17.61 -7.85
CA THR A 146 -12.96 17.42 -7.82
C THR A 146 -12.54 16.90 -6.46
N MET A 147 -11.29 16.45 -6.33
CA MET A 147 -10.75 15.99 -5.05
C MET A 147 -10.43 17.18 -4.15
N PHE A 148 -10.89 17.13 -2.89
CA PHE A 148 -10.52 18.12 -1.88
C PHE A 148 -9.44 17.58 -0.92
N LYS A 149 -9.25 16.28 -0.93
CA LYS A 149 -8.28 15.61 -0.06
C LYS A 149 -6.92 15.52 -0.74
N PRO A 150 -5.82 15.87 -0.05
CA PRO A 150 -4.51 15.93 -0.66
C PRO A 150 -3.91 14.54 -0.90
N GLU A 151 -3.24 14.39 -2.05
CA GLU A 151 -2.37 13.26 -2.39
C GLU A 151 -0.89 13.66 -2.47
N GLU A 152 -0.51 14.83 -1.98
CA GLU A 152 0.86 15.36 -2.08
C GLU A 152 1.90 14.60 -1.26
N LEU A 153 1.47 13.68 -0.40
CA LEU A 153 2.38 12.95 0.50
C LEU A 153 3.15 11.80 -0.18
N GLY A 154 2.90 11.56 -1.45
CA GLY A 154 3.52 10.49 -2.21
C GLY A 154 2.92 9.10 -1.92
N PRO A 155 3.59 8.01 -2.31
CA PRO A 155 3.04 6.65 -2.28
C PRO A 155 2.66 6.14 -0.88
N GLN A 156 3.27 6.70 0.15
CA GLN A 156 2.95 6.37 1.55
C GLN A 156 1.75 7.18 2.09
N ASN A 157 0.93 7.71 1.21
CA ASN A 157 -0.23 8.49 1.57
C ASN A 157 -1.18 7.69 2.44
N THR A 158 -1.32 8.12 3.67
CA THR A 158 -2.28 7.58 4.60
C THR A 158 -3.38 8.60 4.81
N ASN A 159 -4.63 8.19 4.67
CA ASN A 159 -5.77 9.08 4.89
C ASN A 159 -5.78 9.75 6.25
N GLU A 160 -5.13 9.17 7.24
CA GLU A 160 -4.95 9.73 8.56
C GLU A 160 -4.07 10.99 8.55
N LYS A 161 -3.16 11.12 7.58
CA LYS A 161 -2.20 12.23 7.50
C LYS A 161 -2.70 13.43 6.72
N PHE A 162 -3.70 13.27 5.84
CA PHE A 162 -4.15 14.40 5.03
C PHE A 162 -4.70 15.56 5.87
N ASN A 163 -5.44 15.27 6.93
CA ASN A 163 -5.95 16.32 7.85
C ASN A 163 -4.81 17.03 8.56
N ALA A 164 -3.79 16.29 8.98
CA ALA A 164 -2.59 16.84 9.62
C ALA A 164 -1.80 17.72 8.64
N LEU A 165 -1.63 17.27 7.39
CA LEU A 165 -0.97 18.02 6.34
C LEU A 165 -1.73 19.31 6.01
N GLN A 166 -3.03 19.22 5.74
CA GLN A 166 -3.87 20.39 5.49
C GLN A 166 -3.75 21.41 6.63
N LYS A 167 -3.86 20.93 7.88
CA LYS A 167 -3.74 21.79 9.06
C LYS A 167 -2.35 22.42 9.16
N SER A 168 -1.29 21.64 8.96
CA SER A 168 0.09 22.12 9.01
C SER A 168 0.34 23.21 7.97
N MET A 169 -0.08 23.00 6.74
CA MET A 169 0.14 23.95 5.64
C MET A 169 -0.73 25.20 5.78
N THR A 170 -2.04 25.03 5.99
CA THR A 170 -3.01 26.15 5.92
C THR A 170 -3.07 27.00 7.18
N GLN A 171 -2.72 26.44 8.35
CA GLN A 171 -2.76 27.14 9.64
C GLN A 171 -1.39 27.56 10.15
N SER A 172 -0.30 27.19 9.46
CA SER A 172 1.03 27.64 9.82
C SER A 172 1.19 29.15 9.57
N ILE A 173 1.67 29.89 10.57
CA ILE A 173 1.98 31.32 10.43
C ILE A 173 3.17 31.58 9.50
N TRP A 174 3.98 30.56 9.20
CA TRP A 174 5.18 30.65 8.37
C TRP A 174 4.99 30.04 6.98
N ASP A 175 4.00 29.18 6.78
CA ASP A 175 3.66 28.55 5.51
C ASP A 175 2.35 29.15 4.94
N GLY A 176 1.20 28.79 5.49
CA GLY A 176 -0.11 29.35 5.12
C GLY A 176 -0.60 29.01 3.71
N ARG A 177 0.17 28.21 2.94
CA ARG A 177 -0.22 27.80 1.58
C ARG A 177 -1.32 26.75 1.61
N LEU A 178 -2.08 26.67 0.54
CA LEU A 178 -3.03 25.58 0.32
C LEU A 178 -2.31 24.32 -0.18
N THR A 179 -2.87 23.16 0.09
CA THR A 179 -2.48 21.95 -0.63
C THR A 179 -2.80 22.12 -2.12
N ARG A 180 -2.17 21.33 -2.98
CA ARG A 180 -2.36 21.40 -4.42
C ARG A 180 -3.82 21.23 -4.82
N GLU A 181 -4.52 20.30 -4.21
CA GLU A 181 -5.93 20.03 -4.42
C GLU A 181 -6.81 21.24 -3.99
N LEU A 182 -6.57 21.78 -2.80
CA LEU A 182 -7.31 22.98 -2.33
C LEU A 182 -6.99 24.22 -3.15
N GLN A 183 -5.76 24.34 -3.65
CA GLN A 183 -5.40 25.41 -4.57
C GLN A 183 -6.15 25.27 -5.90
N PHE A 184 -6.30 24.03 -6.39
CA PHE A 184 -7.09 23.77 -7.59
C PHE A 184 -8.58 24.07 -7.40
N VAL A 185 -9.14 23.65 -6.26
CA VAL A 185 -10.52 24.02 -5.86
C VAL A 185 -10.72 25.54 -5.86
N LYS A 186 -9.77 26.28 -5.26
CA LYS A 186 -9.81 27.74 -5.25
C LYS A 186 -9.80 28.31 -6.66
N GLN A 187 -8.92 27.83 -7.52
CA GLN A 187 -8.84 28.29 -8.91
C GLN A 187 -10.12 27.99 -9.71
N LEU A 188 -10.73 26.84 -9.51
CA LEU A 188 -12.02 26.51 -10.14
C LEU A 188 -13.12 27.47 -9.70
N ARG A 189 -13.24 27.79 -8.41
CA ARG A 189 -14.21 28.73 -7.86
C ARG A 189 -13.99 30.17 -8.35
N ASP A 190 -12.74 30.60 -8.39
CA ASP A 190 -12.38 31.94 -8.84
C ASP A 190 -12.66 32.14 -10.35
N LYS A 191 -12.37 31.13 -11.18
CA LYS A 191 -12.56 31.19 -12.64
C LYS A 191 -14.00 30.95 -13.07
N PHE A 192 -14.77 30.17 -12.31
CA PHE A 192 -16.13 29.75 -12.66
C PHE A 192 -17.11 30.03 -11.51
N PRO A 193 -17.33 31.30 -11.16
CA PRO A 193 -18.18 31.66 -9.99
C PRO A 193 -19.65 31.20 -10.14
N GLN A 194 -20.08 30.87 -11.38
CA GLN A 194 -21.41 30.34 -11.68
C GLN A 194 -21.52 28.83 -11.47
N VAL A 195 -20.43 28.14 -11.13
CA VAL A 195 -20.36 26.68 -10.97
C VAL A 195 -20.25 26.35 -9.49
N ASP A 196 -21.01 25.36 -9.05
CA ASP A 196 -20.87 24.76 -7.71
C ASP A 196 -19.73 23.72 -7.73
N VAL A 197 -18.67 23.95 -6.95
CA VAL A 197 -17.50 23.06 -6.89
C VAL A 197 -17.63 22.18 -5.65
N ARG A 198 -17.84 20.87 -5.88
CA ARG A 198 -18.11 19.85 -4.85
C ARG A 198 -16.96 18.85 -4.69
N ASP A 199 -16.78 18.35 -3.48
CA ASP A 199 -15.85 17.29 -3.15
C ASP A 199 -16.35 15.93 -3.64
N CYS A 200 -15.57 15.24 -4.48
CA CYS A 200 -15.87 13.86 -4.91
C CYS A 200 -14.96 12.81 -4.25
N SER A 201 -14.14 13.18 -3.27
CA SER A 201 -13.20 12.25 -2.65
C SER A 201 -13.88 10.97 -2.16
N VAL A 202 -14.99 11.07 -1.44
CA VAL A 202 -15.73 9.90 -0.94
C VAL A 202 -16.31 9.06 -2.07
N LEU A 203 -16.80 9.71 -3.16
CA LEU A 203 -17.35 8.97 -4.31
C LEU A 203 -16.28 8.13 -5.00
N VAL A 204 -15.07 8.67 -5.15
CA VAL A 204 -13.92 7.97 -5.74
C VAL A 204 -13.44 6.86 -4.81
N TRP A 205 -13.30 7.16 -3.52
CA TRP A 205 -12.84 6.20 -2.53
C TRP A 205 -13.78 4.99 -2.38
N ASP A 206 -15.09 5.20 -2.47
CA ASP A 206 -16.07 4.10 -2.49
C ASP A 206 -15.92 3.18 -3.71
N LEU A 207 -15.43 3.70 -4.84
CA LEU A 207 -15.09 2.88 -6.00
C LEU A 207 -13.80 2.09 -5.78
N ARG A 208 -12.76 2.75 -5.22
CA ARG A 208 -11.44 2.14 -4.95
C ARG A 208 -11.49 1.08 -3.84
N LYS A 209 -12.43 1.19 -2.89
CA LYS A 209 -12.62 0.20 -1.82
C LYS A 209 -12.82 -1.22 -2.34
N ILE A 210 -13.56 -1.36 -3.45
CA ILE A 210 -13.90 -2.67 -4.02
C ILE A 210 -12.95 -2.94 -5.18
N LYS A 211 -11.99 -3.82 -4.95
CA LYS A 211 -11.01 -4.23 -5.95
C LYS A 211 -11.64 -5.12 -6.99
N SER A 212 -11.33 -4.86 -8.25
CA SER A 212 -11.67 -5.75 -9.36
C SER A 212 -10.83 -7.04 -9.32
N ALA A 213 -11.22 -8.04 -10.11
CA ALA A 213 -10.42 -9.25 -10.24
C ALA A 213 -8.99 -8.98 -10.76
N ALA A 214 -8.84 -7.98 -11.64
CA ALA A 214 -7.54 -7.57 -12.16
C ALA A 214 -6.67 -6.92 -11.08
N GLU A 215 -7.24 -6.03 -10.28
CA GLU A 215 -6.54 -5.42 -9.12
C GLU A 215 -6.11 -6.49 -8.11
N LEU A 216 -6.97 -7.46 -7.80
CA LEU A 216 -6.64 -8.54 -6.88
C LEU A 216 -5.47 -9.41 -7.39
N GLU A 217 -5.34 -9.62 -8.71
CA GLU A 217 -4.20 -10.37 -9.26
C GLU A 217 -2.87 -9.64 -9.07
N VAL A 218 -2.85 -8.32 -9.29
CA VAL A 218 -1.68 -7.48 -9.01
C VAL A 218 -1.33 -7.53 -7.52
N MET A 219 -2.31 -7.39 -6.64
CA MET A 219 -2.09 -7.45 -5.19
C MET A 219 -1.65 -8.85 -4.71
N ARG A 220 -2.10 -9.93 -5.35
CA ARG A 220 -1.56 -11.28 -5.09
C ARG A 220 -0.09 -11.38 -5.45
N ARG A 221 0.34 -10.72 -6.53
CA ARG A 221 1.76 -10.68 -6.90
C ARG A 221 2.55 -9.89 -5.86
N ALA A 222 2.08 -8.72 -5.44
CA ALA A 222 2.67 -7.94 -4.35
C ALA A 222 2.80 -8.80 -3.07
N GLY A 223 1.73 -9.53 -2.70
CA GLY A 223 1.73 -10.44 -1.55
C GLY A 223 2.81 -11.52 -1.63
N LYS A 224 2.96 -12.17 -2.80
CA LYS A 224 4.02 -13.18 -3.01
C LYS A 224 5.44 -12.61 -2.85
N ILE A 225 5.66 -11.38 -3.32
CA ILE A 225 6.94 -10.67 -3.14
C ILE A 225 7.18 -10.40 -1.66
N GLY A 226 6.18 -9.83 -0.95
CA GLY A 226 6.25 -9.55 0.48
C GLY A 226 6.55 -10.80 1.30
N VAL A 227 5.88 -11.93 1.03
CA VAL A 227 6.13 -13.22 1.68
C VAL A 227 7.59 -13.66 1.53
N LYS A 228 8.15 -13.58 0.31
CA LYS A 228 9.57 -13.93 0.08
C LYS A 228 10.52 -13.03 0.85
N ALA A 229 10.26 -11.72 0.86
CA ALA A 229 11.08 -10.74 1.54
C ALA A 229 11.04 -10.92 3.06
N HIS A 230 9.85 -11.14 3.65
CA HIS A 230 9.69 -11.46 5.08
C HIS A 230 10.47 -12.73 5.44
N ASN A 231 10.30 -13.80 4.71
CA ASN A 231 10.98 -15.06 4.98
C ASN A 231 12.52 -14.91 4.89
N ALA A 232 13.03 -14.21 3.88
CA ALA A 232 14.46 -13.95 3.72
C ALA A 232 15.05 -13.11 4.87
N LEU A 233 14.32 -12.09 5.32
CA LEU A 233 14.73 -11.29 6.47
C LEU A 233 14.73 -12.11 7.75
N ILE A 234 13.68 -12.88 8.04
CA ILE A 234 13.59 -13.77 9.21
C ILE A 234 14.77 -14.75 9.22
N GLN A 235 15.07 -15.38 8.10
CA GLN A 235 16.20 -16.29 7.94
C GLN A 235 17.56 -15.59 8.14
N SER A 236 17.69 -14.33 7.75
CA SER A 236 18.93 -13.55 7.86
C SER A 236 19.17 -12.98 9.25
N THR A 237 18.13 -12.92 10.09
CA THR A 237 18.22 -12.35 11.45
C THR A 237 18.96 -13.28 12.41
N ARG A 238 20.03 -12.78 13.02
CA ARG A 238 20.84 -13.49 14.06
C ARG A 238 21.32 -12.48 15.10
N PRO A 239 21.76 -12.94 16.29
CA PRO A 239 22.51 -12.08 17.21
C PRO A 239 23.70 -11.42 16.50
N ASP A 240 24.05 -10.22 16.94
CA ASP A 240 25.15 -9.38 16.42
C ASP A 240 24.96 -8.87 14.98
N VAL A 241 23.78 -9.04 14.37
CA VAL A 241 23.38 -8.39 13.11
C VAL A 241 22.73 -7.05 13.41
N ALA A 242 22.99 -6.04 12.58
CA ALA A 242 22.35 -4.72 12.70
C ALA A 242 20.91 -4.77 12.15
N GLU A 243 19.97 -4.02 12.78
CA GLU A 243 18.62 -3.79 12.22
C GLU A 243 18.69 -3.32 10.77
N LYS A 244 19.61 -2.38 10.47
CA LYS A 244 19.84 -1.86 9.11
C LYS A 244 20.24 -2.94 8.09
N ALA A 245 20.97 -3.96 8.51
CA ALA A 245 21.39 -5.03 7.62
C ALA A 245 20.22 -5.97 7.26
N ILE A 246 19.30 -6.21 8.18
CA ILE A 246 18.11 -7.01 7.88
C ILE A 246 17.09 -6.23 7.05
N GLU A 247 16.98 -4.92 7.24
CA GLU A 247 16.19 -4.04 6.38
C GLU A 247 16.70 -4.10 4.93
N ALA A 248 18.00 -3.99 4.70
CA ALA A 248 18.59 -4.11 3.38
C ALA A 248 18.32 -5.47 2.70
N VAL A 249 18.21 -6.57 3.47
CA VAL A 249 17.77 -7.87 2.94
C VAL A 249 16.34 -7.81 2.43
N TYR A 250 15.45 -7.17 3.18
CA TYR A 250 14.06 -7.02 2.79
C TYR A 250 13.93 -6.24 1.47
N GLU A 251 14.54 -5.06 1.40
CA GLU A 251 14.54 -4.22 0.19
C GLU A 251 15.13 -4.96 -1.01
N PHE A 252 16.30 -5.61 -0.82
CA PHE A 252 16.94 -6.37 -1.89
C PHE A 252 16.00 -7.42 -2.50
N VAL A 253 15.29 -8.18 -1.67
CA VAL A 253 14.39 -9.22 -2.16
C VAL A 253 13.18 -8.61 -2.86
N CYS A 254 12.60 -7.54 -2.34
CA CYS A 254 11.49 -6.84 -2.98
C CYS A 254 11.87 -6.37 -4.39
N LEU A 255 12.98 -5.66 -4.52
CA LEU A 255 13.47 -5.15 -5.82
C LEU A 255 13.87 -6.28 -6.78
N ALA A 256 14.55 -7.31 -6.29
CA ALA A 256 14.95 -8.46 -7.09
C ALA A 256 13.75 -9.28 -7.62
N GLU A 257 12.62 -9.25 -6.93
CA GLU A 257 11.36 -9.90 -7.34
C GLU A 257 10.46 -8.99 -8.19
N GLY A 258 10.90 -7.75 -8.46
CA GLY A 258 10.24 -6.81 -9.38
C GLY A 258 9.30 -5.82 -8.73
N ALA A 259 9.37 -5.62 -7.42
CA ALA A 259 8.72 -4.48 -6.79
C ALA A 259 9.35 -3.17 -7.29
N VAL A 260 8.55 -2.13 -7.42
CA VAL A 260 9.01 -0.80 -7.83
C VAL A 260 9.71 -0.11 -6.66
N ASP A 261 9.16 -0.29 -5.45
CA ASP A 261 9.62 0.35 -4.21
C ASP A 261 9.05 -0.41 -3.00
N GLN A 262 9.25 0.16 -1.82
CA GLN A 262 8.52 -0.20 -0.61
C GLN A 262 7.18 0.54 -0.57
N ALA A 263 6.12 -0.14 -0.13
CA ALA A 263 4.80 0.46 0.06
C ALA A 263 4.82 1.57 1.11
N TYR A 264 5.71 1.44 2.09
CA TYR A 264 6.03 2.40 3.14
C TYR A 264 7.42 2.09 3.69
N SER A 265 8.01 3.04 4.44
CA SER A 265 9.29 2.78 5.11
C SER A 265 9.13 1.60 6.06
N PRO A 266 9.89 0.50 5.91
CA PRO A 266 9.77 -0.67 6.77
C PRO A 266 9.87 -0.29 8.25
N ILE A 267 9.08 -0.93 9.09
CA ILE A 267 9.14 -0.79 10.54
C ILE A 267 9.87 -2.02 11.08
N ILE A 268 11.07 -1.81 11.60
CA ILE A 268 11.87 -2.86 12.23
C ILE A 268 12.16 -2.44 13.66
N MET A 269 11.52 -3.11 14.61
CA MET A 269 11.65 -2.80 16.03
C MET A 269 12.20 -3.98 16.79
N SER A 270 13.25 -3.77 17.57
CA SER A 270 13.79 -4.79 18.46
C SER A 270 13.98 -4.27 19.90
N GLY A 271 13.80 -5.16 20.89
CA GLY A 271 14.01 -4.86 22.30
C GLY A 271 13.30 -3.57 22.73
N LYS A 272 14.05 -2.58 23.27
CA LYS A 272 13.48 -1.30 23.74
C LYS A 272 12.72 -0.50 22.69
N ASN A 273 12.98 -0.74 21.39
CA ASN A 273 12.35 -0.01 20.30
C ASN A 273 10.88 -0.39 20.11
N HIS A 274 10.40 -1.46 20.74
CA HIS A 274 8.96 -1.78 20.83
C HIS A 274 8.12 -0.71 21.55
N ALA A 275 8.76 0.28 22.20
CA ALA A 275 8.06 1.43 22.78
C ALA A 275 7.53 2.42 21.74
N TYR A 276 7.96 2.31 20.49
CA TYR A 276 7.57 3.21 19.40
C TYR A 276 6.53 2.52 18.51
N GLY A 277 5.52 3.27 18.04
CA GLY A 277 4.51 2.72 17.11
C GLY A 277 5.05 2.53 15.70
N HIS A 278 5.86 3.50 15.24
CA HIS A 278 6.54 3.50 13.95
C HIS A 278 8.02 3.86 14.17
N TYR A 279 8.92 2.92 13.94
CA TYR A 279 10.35 3.10 14.17
C TYR A 279 11.14 2.84 12.87
N HIS A 280 11.87 3.86 12.42
CA HIS A 280 12.57 3.88 11.12
C HIS A 280 14.06 4.26 11.22
N ILE A 281 14.65 4.22 12.43
CA ILE A 281 16.05 4.63 12.60
C ILE A 281 17.02 3.46 12.40
N TYR A 282 16.61 2.25 12.79
CA TYR A 282 17.36 0.99 12.64
C TYR A 282 18.77 1.03 13.25
N ASP A 283 18.89 1.60 14.46
CA ASP A 283 20.19 1.91 15.09
C ASP A 283 20.70 0.79 16.01
N ARG A 284 19.96 -0.31 16.16
CA ARG A 284 20.34 -1.37 17.08
C ARG A 284 21.14 -2.49 16.43
N ILE A 285 22.05 -3.06 17.24
CA ILE A 285 22.60 -4.40 17.02
C ILE A 285 21.73 -5.39 17.79
N LEU A 286 21.23 -6.39 17.11
CA LEU A 286 20.31 -7.39 17.63
C LEU A 286 21.00 -8.28 18.67
N LYS A 287 20.30 -8.57 19.76
CA LYS A 287 20.80 -9.43 20.85
C LYS A 287 20.02 -10.74 20.90
N ALA A 288 20.64 -11.79 21.43
CA ALA A 288 20.04 -13.13 21.50
C ALA A 288 18.67 -13.18 22.21
N GLY A 289 18.41 -12.32 23.18
CA GLY A 289 17.12 -12.26 23.88
C GLY A 289 16.07 -11.36 23.23
N ASP A 290 16.45 -10.62 22.19
CA ASP A 290 15.53 -9.67 21.55
C ASP A 290 14.41 -10.40 20.77
N PHE A 291 13.26 -9.75 20.73
CA PHE A 291 12.16 -10.02 19.83
C PHE A 291 12.16 -8.95 18.75
N VAL A 292 11.85 -9.29 17.51
CA VAL A 292 11.80 -8.35 16.40
C VAL A 292 10.39 -8.31 15.84
N ILE A 293 9.85 -7.12 15.69
CA ILE A 293 8.72 -6.85 14.79
C ILE A 293 9.29 -6.39 13.46
N LEU A 294 8.89 -7.03 12.39
CA LEU A 294 9.01 -6.56 11.02
C LEU A 294 7.61 -6.27 10.51
N ASP A 295 7.40 -5.05 10.08
CA ASP A 295 6.18 -4.56 9.47
C ASP A 295 6.55 -3.84 8.19
N ALA A 296 6.24 -4.45 7.06
CA ALA A 296 6.69 -4.00 5.75
C ALA A 296 5.86 -4.62 4.62
N GLY A 297 5.67 -3.85 3.55
CA GLY A 297 5.02 -4.29 2.33
C GLY A 297 5.75 -3.79 1.08
N PRO A 298 5.81 -4.55 -0.02
CA PRO A 298 6.27 -4.04 -1.30
C PRO A 298 5.20 -3.20 -1.99
N ASP A 299 5.67 -2.27 -2.82
CA ASP A 299 4.90 -1.61 -3.85
C ASP A 299 5.15 -2.34 -5.18
N TYR A 300 4.13 -2.97 -5.71
CA TYR A 300 4.18 -3.63 -7.01
C TYR A 300 3.14 -3.02 -7.95
N GLU A 301 3.60 -2.31 -8.99
CA GLU A 301 2.73 -1.65 -9.98
C GLU A 301 1.71 -0.69 -9.31
N ASP A 302 2.18 0.14 -8.39
CA ASP A 302 1.39 1.06 -7.56
C ASP A 302 0.39 0.37 -6.58
N TYR A 303 0.36 -0.97 -6.49
CA TYR A 303 -0.47 -1.70 -5.53
C TYR A 303 0.35 -2.21 -4.35
N HIS A 304 -0.19 -2.02 -3.16
CA HIS A 304 0.46 -2.30 -1.89
C HIS A 304 -0.12 -3.56 -1.23
N VAL A 305 0.67 -4.15 -0.37
CA VAL A 305 0.26 -5.07 0.70
C VAL A 305 0.88 -4.60 2.02
N ASP A 306 0.30 -5.03 3.12
CA ASP A 306 0.77 -4.75 4.48
C ASP A 306 0.90 -6.07 5.25
N ILE A 307 2.09 -6.32 5.79
CA ILE A 307 2.42 -7.59 6.42
C ILE A 307 3.28 -7.33 7.65
N SER A 308 2.82 -7.80 8.82
CA SER A 308 3.66 -7.78 10.01
C SER A 308 3.96 -9.19 10.52
N THR A 309 5.19 -9.38 10.97
CA THR A 309 5.66 -10.61 11.62
C THR A 309 6.45 -10.27 12.88
N THR A 310 6.34 -11.13 13.90
CA THR A 310 7.15 -11.03 15.11
C THR A 310 7.87 -12.34 15.35
N PHE A 311 9.17 -12.27 15.63
CA PHE A 311 10.01 -13.47 15.77
C PHE A 311 11.22 -13.23 16.69
N PRO A 312 11.77 -14.30 17.35
CA PRO A 312 12.94 -14.17 18.20
C PRO A 312 14.25 -14.12 17.40
N VAL A 313 15.17 -13.27 17.83
CA VAL A 313 16.51 -13.13 17.20
C VAL A 313 17.30 -14.44 17.31
N SER A 314 17.26 -15.10 18.47
CA SER A 314 17.98 -16.36 18.73
C SER A 314 17.41 -17.59 18.02
N GLY A 315 16.23 -17.48 17.42
CA GLY A 315 15.58 -18.58 16.70
C GLY A 315 14.69 -19.48 17.56
N ALA A 316 14.57 -19.21 18.85
CA ALA A 316 13.65 -19.89 19.77
C ALA A 316 12.94 -18.87 20.64
N PHE A 317 11.65 -19.05 20.84
CA PHE A 317 10.85 -18.22 21.75
C PHE A 317 11.21 -18.52 23.21
N SER A 318 11.38 -17.49 24.04
CA SER A 318 11.34 -17.66 25.48
C SER A 318 9.93 -18.04 25.94
N PRO A 319 9.75 -18.66 27.13
CA PRO A 319 8.41 -18.99 27.61
C PRO A 319 7.44 -17.80 27.63
N ARG A 320 7.93 -16.61 28.02
CA ARG A 320 7.11 -15.39 28.08
C ARG A 320 6.77 -14.85 26.70
N GLN A 321 7.74 -14.84 25.78
CA GLN A 321 7.50 -14.45 24.38
C GLN A 321 6.46 -15.37 23.74
N LYS A 322 6.58 -16.69 23.94
CA LYS A 322 5.65 -17.68 23.42
C LYS A 322 4.24 -17.48 23.98
N GLU A 323 4.09 -17.31 25.30
CA GLU A 323 2.80 -17.06 25.95
C GLU A 323 2.07 -15.87 25.29
N LEU A 324 2.73 -14.72 25.20
CA LEU A 324 2.13 -13.51 24.65
C LEU A 324 1.84 -13.63 23.16
N TYR A 325 2.76 -14.27 22.42
CA TYR A 325 2.61 -14.48 20.97
C TYR A 325 1.40 -15.38 20.66
N GLU A 326 1.23 -16.48 21.39
CA GLU A 326 0.11 -17.40 21.21
C GLU A 326 -1.24 -16.74 21.54
N VAL A 327 -1.28 -15.78 22.47
CA VAL A 327 -2.48 -14.97 22.73
C VAL A 327 -2.80 -14.09 21.53
N ALA A 328 -1.82 -13.37 20.98
CA ALA A 328 -2.01 -12.52 19.81
C ALA A 328 -2.42 -13.34 18.57
N LEU A 329 -1.77 -14.50 18.37
CA LEU A 329 -2.09 -15.43 17.30
C LEU A 329 -3.53 -15.97 17.42
N ALA A 330 -3.99 -16.32 18.62
CA ALA A 330 -5.36 -16.77 18.84
C ALA A 330 -6.40 -15.70 18.50
N VAL A 331 -6.08 -14.41 18.75
CA VAL A 331 -6.93 -13.28 18.33
C VAL A 331 -6.94 -13.17 16.82
N HIS A 332 -5.78 -13.21 16.17
CA HIS A 332 -5.63 -13.17 14.72
C HIS A 332 -6.43 -14.29 14.04
N ASP A 333 -6.24 -15.53 14.46
CA ASP A 333 -6.94 -16.70 13.91
C ASP A 333 -8.46 -16.59 14.09
N THR A 334 -8.91 -16.00 15.22
CA THR A 334 -10.34 -15.75 15.45
C THR A 334 -10.89 -14.72 14.48
N CYS A 335 -10.12 -13.66 14.18
CA CYS A 335 -10.52 -12.68 13.15
C CYS A 335 -10.65 -13.36 11.80
N LEU A 336 -9.62 -14.08 11.36
CA LEU A 336 -9.63 -14.78 10.07
C LEU A 336 -10.80 -15.77 9.93
N ALA A 337 -11.07 -16.57 10.96
CA ALA A 337 -12.16 -17.54 10.96
C ALA A 337 -13.56 -16.90 10.80
N ASN A 338 -13.68 -15.59 11.03
CA ASN A 338 -14.96 -14.87 10.99
C ASN A 338 -15.09 -13.90 9.82
N TYR A 339 -14.04 -13.65 9.04
CA TYR A 339 -14.12 -12.79 7.87
C TYR A 339 -14.88 -13.47 6.71
N ARG A 340 -16.02 -12.89 6.34
CA ARG A 340 -16.83 -13.31 5.20
C ARG A 340 -17.80 -12.20 4.78
N PRO A 341 -18.35 -12.23 3.56
CA PRO A 341 -19.35 -11.25 3.14
C PRO A 341 -20.55 -11.16 4.10
N GLY A 342 -21.02 -9.93 4.31
CA GLY A 342 -22.17 -9.63 5.15
C GLY A 342 -21.91 -9.50 6.65
N VAL A 343 -20.72 -9.84 7.12
CA VAL A 343 -20.31 -9.64 8.51
C VAL A 343 -19.75 -8.23 8.69
N THR A 344 -19.96 -7.60 9.84
CA THR A 344 -19.33 -6.34 10.17
C THR A 344 -18.03 -6.56 10.96
N PHE A 345 -17.10 -5.59 10.92
CA PHE A 345 -15.92 -5.64 11.77
C PHE A 345 -16.25 -5.73 13.27
N GLY A 346 -17.33 -5.06 13.71
CA GLY A 346 -17.80 -5.15 15.09
C GLY A 346 -18.23 -6.55 15.49
N GLN A 347 -18.92 -7.27 14.61
CA GLN A 347 -19.31 -8.68 14.84
C GLN A 347 -18.08 -9.59 14.94
N VAL A 348 -17.01 -9.31 14.20
CA VAL A 348 -15.73 -10.03 14.36
C VAL A 348 -15.13 -9.73 15.74
N GLY A 349 -15.16 -8.47 16.19
CA GLY A 349 -14.71 -8.07 17.52
C GLY A 349 -15.47 -8.79 18.66
N GLU A 350 -16.79 -8.98 18.51
CA GLU A 350 -17.61 -9.76 19.45
C GLU A 350 -17.15 -11.23 19.54
N LYS A 351 -16.74 -11.82 18.41
CA LYS A 351 -16.18 -13.19 18.40
C LYS A 351 -14.85 -13.27 19.13
N VAL A 352 -14.01 -12.25 18.96
CA VAL A 352 -12.72 -12.16 19.69
C VAL A 352 -12.98 -12.06 21.20
N ALA A 353 -13.91 -11.20 21.64
CA ALA A 353 -14.26 -11.07 23.07
C ALA A 353 -14.77 -12.42 23.64
N ALA A 354 -15.63 -13.11 22.90
CA ALA A 354 -16.14 -14.41 23.28
C ALA A 354 -15.03 -15.46 23.42
N MET A 355 -14.10 -15.51 22.45
CA MET A 355 -12.94 -16.42 22.47
C MET A 355 -12.03 -16.13 23.66
N LEU A 356 -11.72 -14.87 23.96
CA LEU A 356 -10.89 -14.51 25.11
C LEU A 356 -11.53 -14.97 26.43
N LYS A 357 -12.86 -14.84 26.55
CA LYS A 357 -13.60 -15.32 27.72
C LYS A 357 -13.57 -16.86 27.82
N GLU A 358 -13.85 -17.56 26.74
CA GLU A 358 -13.86 -19.02 26.68
C GLU A 358 -12.52 -19.63 27.05
N LYS A 359 -11.42 -19.03 26.58
CA LYS A 359 -10.05 -19.50 26.84
C LYS A 359 -9.47 -19.01 28.17
N GLY A 360 -10.22 -18.26 28.99
CA GLY A 360 -9.73 -17.73 30.26
C GLY A 360 -8.68 -16.61 30.09
N LEU A 361 -8.70 -15.90 28.95
CA LEU A 361 -7.74 -14.86 28.56
C LEU A 361 -8.29 -13.43 28.74
N VAL A 362 -9.33 -13.25 29.56
CA VAL A 362 -10.02 -11.95 29.76
C VAL A 362 -9.07 -10.84 30.22
N GLN A 363 -7.98 -11.17 30.93
CA GLN A 363 -6.96 -10.21 31.36
C GLN A 363 -6.29 -9.49 30.18
N TYR A 364 -6.31 -10.04 28.97
CA TYR A 364 -5.77 -9.46 27.75
C TYR A 364 -6.80 -8.64 26.95
N GLU A 365 -8.09 -8.66 27.30
CA GLU A 365 -9.13 -7.92 26.55
C GLU A 365 -8.83 -6.43 26.40
N LYS A 366 -8.23 -5.83 27.44
CA LYS A 366 -7.82 -4.42 27.40
C LYS A 366 -6.76 -4.12 26.34
N ASP A 367 -5.91 -5.09 26.01
CA ASP A 367 -4.85 -4.96 24.99
C ASP A 367 -5.45 -4.97 23.59
N PHE A 368 -6.50 -5.75 23.40
CA PHE A 368 -7.24 -5.88 22.14
C PHE A 368 -8.51 -5.02 22.09
N ARG A 369 -8.57 -3.94 22.90
CA ARG A 369 -9.76 -3.07 22.97
C ARG A 369 -10.15 -2.49 21.62
N GLY A 370 -9.17 -2.14 20.77
CA GLY A 370 -9.41 -1.68 19.40
C GLY A 370 -10.19 -2.71 18.59
N ILE A 371 -9.79 -3.99 18.66
CA ILE A 371 -10.45 -5.08 17.95
C ILE A 371 -11.84 -5.35 18.53
N VAL A 372 -11.94 -5.51 19.84
CA VAL A 372 -13.20 -5.86 20.54
C VAL A 372 -14.27 -4.79 20.37
N ARG A 373 -13.92 -3.50 20.41
CA ARG A 373 -14.89 -2.40 20.35
C ARG A 373 -15.08 -1.78 18.99
N LEU A 374 -14.02 -1.70 18.18
CA LEU A 374 -14.01 -0.97 16.91
C LEU A 374 -13.87 -1.91 15.70
N GLY A 375 -13.69 -3.20 15.92
CA GLY A 375 -13.46 -4.20 14.87
C GLY A 375 -12.01 -4.30 14.42
N GLY A 376 -11.07 -3.65 15.10
CA GLY A 376 -9.63 -3.73 14.86
C GLY A 376 -9.00 -2.45 14.34
N TYR A 377 -7.69 -2.51 14.12
CA TYR A 377 -6.91 -1.50 13.39
C TYR A 377 -6.95 -1.80 11.88
N ASN A 378 -8.07 -2.34 11.40
CA ASN A 378 -8.25 -2.72 10.01
C ASN A 378 -8.36 -1.46 9.14
N HIS A 379 -7.36 -1.20 8.32
CA HIS A 379 -7.39 -0.15 7.31
C HIS A 379 -7.47 -0.75 5.91
N MET A 380 -8.07 -0.04 4.95
CA MET A 380 -8.12 -0.48 3.57
C MET A 380 -6.74 -0.40 2.93
N ILE A 381 -6.44 -1.35 2.05
CA ILE A 381 -5.19 -1.42 1.29
C ILE A 381 -5.52 -1.43 -0.20
N GLY A 382 -4.68 -0.83 -1.01
CA GLY A 382 -4.85 -0.78 -2.47
C GLY A 382 -3.70 -0.05 -3.14
N LEU A 383 -3.98 1.09 -3.78
CA LEU A 383 -2.99 2.00 -4.35
C LEU A 383 -2.18 2.76 -3.28
N ALA A 384 -2.58 2.64 -2.03
CA ALA A 384 -1.84 3.10 -0.87
C ALA A 384 -1.97 2.08 0.26
N THR A 385 -1.02 2.06 1.20
CA THR A 385 -1.04 1.17 2.37
C THR A 385 -2.24 1.47 3.27
N HIS A 386 -2.48 2.73 3.63
CA HIS A 386 -3.73 3.18 4.23
C HIS A 386 -4.55 3.85 3.12
N ASP A 387 -5.20 3.03 2.30
CA ASP A 387 -5.84 3.49 1.07
C ASP A 387 -7.03 4.43 1.35
N VAL A 388 -8.19 4.11 0.95
CA VAL A 388 -9.37 4.97 0.96
C VAL A 388 -10.13 4.91 2.29
N THR A 389 -10.88 5.98 2.61
CA THR A 389 -11.69 6.17 3.84
C THR A 389 -10.86 6.32 5.11
N GLY A 390 -11.15 7.22 5.96
CA GLY A 390 -10.64 7.46 7.33
C GLY A 390 -9.45 6.59 7.82
N THR A 391 -9.03 6.78 9.02
CA THR A 391 -7.87 6.06 9.56
C THR A 391 -8.09 4.54 9.59
N PHE A 392 -9.29 4.10 9.97
CA PHE A 392 -9.63 2.68 10.09
C PHE A 392 -11.06 2.42 9.61
N ALA A 393 -11.33 1.17 9.22
CA ALA A 393 -12.68 0.72 8.92
C ALA A 393 -13.55 0.81 10.19
N GLY A 394 -14.75 1.32 10.07
CA GLY A 394 -15.68 1.44 11.20
C GLY A 394 -16.24 0.10 11.64
N SER A 395 -16.60 -0.04 12.93
CA SER A 395 -17.20 -1.27 13.46
C SER A 395 -18.46 -1.71 12.70
N ASN A 396 -19.21 -0.77 12.14
CA ASN A 396 -20.43 -1.03 11.37
C ASN A 396 -20.19 -1.29 9.87
N ASP A 397 -18.94 -1.17 9.41
CA ASP A 397 -18.62 -1.45 8.00
C ASP A 397 -18.83 -2.92 7.70
N VAL A 398 -19.70 -3.19 6.71
CA VAL A 398 -20.03 -4.53 6.26
C VAL A 398 -19.02 -5.01 5.25
N LEU A 399 -18.42 -6.15 5.49
CA LEU A 399 -17.48 -6.80 4.58
C LEU A 399 -18.19 -7.18 3.27
N LYS A 400 -17.56 -6.83 2.16
CA LYS A 400 -18.07 -7.08 0.80
C LYS A 400 -17.00 -7.77 -0.04
N PRO A 401 -17.37 -8.64 -0.99
CA PRO A 401 -16.42 -9.16 -1.97
C PRO A 401 -15.64 -8.04 -2.65
N GLY A 402 -14.34 -8.21 -2.79
CA GLY A 402 -13.42 -7.22 -3.32
C GLY A 402 -12.87 -6.22 -2.29
N TYR A 403 -13.32 -6.22 -1.04
CA TYR A 403 -12.63 -5.46 0.03
C TYR A 403 -11.26 -6.06 0.28
N VAL A 404 -10.25 -5.20 0.35
CA VAL A 404 -8.89 -5.56 0.78
C VAL A 404 -8.48 -4.66 1.93
N PHE A 405 -8.04 -5.26 3.03
CA PHE A 405 -7.71 -4.55 4.27
C PHE A 405 -6.65 -5.31 5.09
N ALA A 406 -6.01 -4.60 6.01
CA ALA A 406 -5.10 -5.17 7.00
C ALA A 406 -5.87 -5.81 8.14
N CYS A 407 -5.51 -7.04 8.52
CA CYS A 407 -5.87 -7.65 9.79
C CYS A 407 -4.69 -7.50 10.75
N ASP A 408 -4.59 -6.36 11.41
CA ASP A 408 -3.47 -5.98 12.26
C ASP A 408 -3.76 -6.25 13.74
N ILE A 409 -3.03 -7.19 14.32
CA ILE A 409 -3.13 -7.62 15.71
C ILE A 409 -1.87 -7.19 16.48
N GLN A 410 -2.05 -6.35 17.48
CA GLN A 410 -0.96 -5.78 18.26
C GLN A 410 -1.11 -6.10 19.76
N LEU A 411 0.01 -6.50 20.38
CA LEU A 411 0.12 -6.67 21.83
C LEU A 411 1.49 -6.18 22.31
N PHE A 412 1.51 -5.21 23.22
CA PHE A 412 2.74 -4.62 23.73
C PHE A 412 2.88 -4.77 25.24
N ARG A 413 4.10 -5.10 25.66
CA ARG A 413 4.57 -5.09 27.05
C ARG A 413 5.88 -4.30 27.09
N ILE A 414 5.75 -2.99 27.12
CA ILE A 414 6.88 -2.07 26.96
C ILE A 414 7.93 -2.27 28.06
N GLU A 415 7.50 -2.45 29.31
CA GLU A 415 8.39 -2.68 30.45
C GLU A 415 9.18 -4.00 30.32
N GLU A 416 8.61 -4.98 29.63
CA GLU A 416 9.25 -6.26 29.33
C GLU A 416 10.06 -6.21 28.02
N GLN A 417 10.05 -5.10 27.31
CA GLN A 417 10.62 -4.93 25.96
C GLN A 417 10.10 -5.98 24.96
N ILE A 418 8.84 -6.36 25.09
CA ILE A 418 8.16 -7.30 24.20
C ILE A 418 7.05 -6.56 23.46
N GLY A 419 7.16 -6.53 22.14
CA GLY A 419 6.09 -6.12 21.24
C GLY A 419 5.78 -7.27 20.29
N ILE A 420 4.51 -7.42 19.97
CA ILE A 420 4.00 -8.42 19.03
C ILE A 420 3.09 -7.70 18.06
N ARG A 421 3.34 -7.92 16.77
CA ARG A 421 2.47 -7.52 15.67
C ARG A 421 2.35 -8.68 14.70
N ILE A 422 1.13 -9.08 14.42
CA ILE A 422 0.79 -10.13 13.46
C ILE A 422 -0.23 -9.52 12.51
N GLU A 423 0.12 -9.42 11.25
CA GLU A 423 -0.72 -8.74 10.27
C GLU A 423 -0.70 -9.45 8.94
N ASP A 424 -1.89 -9.59 8.37
CA ASP A 424 -2.10 -10.12 7.04
C ASP A 424 -2.93 -9.16 6.20
N THR A 425 -2.58 -9.01 4.93
CA THR A 425 -3.44 -8.38 3.92
C THR A 425 -4.53 -9.36 3.51
N ILE A 426 -5.78 -9.00 3.81
CA ILE A 426 -6.96 -9.85 3.63
C ILE A 426 -7.83 -9.32 2.49
N ALA A 427 -8.13 -10.18 1.53
CA ALA A 427 -9.13 -9.93 0.49
C ALA A 427 -10.42 -10.71 0.78
N ILE A 428 -11.57 -10.04 0.79
CA ILE A 428 -12.87 -10.70 0.93
C ILE A 428 -13.27 -11.26 -0.43
N THR A 429 -13.59 -12.57 -0.45
CA THR A 429 -14.10 -13.31 -1.59
C THR A 429 -15.61 -13.48 -1.50
N ASP A 430 -16.25 -14.07 -2.50
CA ASP A 430 -17.70 -14.37 -2.46
C ASP A 430 -18.10 -15.35 -1.35
N LYS A 431 -17.16 -16.16 -0.85
CA LYS A 431 -17.44 -17.25 0.11
C LYS A 431 -16.77 -17.07 1.48
N GLY A 432 -15.81 -16.17 1.60
CA GLY A 432 -15.01 -15.99 2.81
C GLY A 432 -13.92 -14.97 2.59
N TYR A 433 -12.67 -15.34 2.82
CA TYR A 433 -11.52 -14.50 2.61
C TYR A 433 -10.36 -15.24 1.93
N GLU A 434 -9.40 -14.48 1.42
CA GLU A 434 -8.09 -14.91 0.96
C GLU A 434 -7.04 -14.06 1.67
N ALA A 435 -6.03 -14.66 2.29
CA ALA A 435 -4.87 -13.94 2.80
C ALA A 435 -3.84 -13.80 1.67
N LEU A 436 -3.59 -12.57 1.21
CA LEU A 436 -2.61 -12.28 0.15
C LEU A 436 -1.17 -12.48 0.63
N SER A 437 -0.95 -12.49 1.93
CA SER A 437 0.31 -12.76 2.63
C SER A 437 0.50 -14.24 3.01
N GLN A 438 -0.31 -15.15 2.45
CA GLN A 438 -0.18 -16.57 2.72
C GLN A 438 1.23 -17.10 2.38
N GLY A 439 1.87 -17.76 3.35
CA GLY A 439 3.24 -18.30 3.26
C GLY A 439 4.25 -17.60 4.17
N VAL A 440 3.83 -16.54 4.86
CA VAL A 440 4.56 -16.01 6.02
C VAL A 440 4.30 -16.95 7.22
N PRO A 441 5.34 -17.39 7.95
CA PRO A 441 5.16 -18.27 9.11
C PRO A 441 4.40 -17.55 10.23
N ARG A 442 3.36 -18.19 10.77
CA ARG A 442 2.51 -17.62 11.81
C ARG A 442 2.59 -18.37 13.13
N THR A 443 2.76 -19.68 13.11
CA THR A 443 2.91 -20.45 14.34
C THR A 443 4.33 -20.39 14.90
N VAL A 444 4.47 -20.53 16.21
CA VAL A 444 5.78 -20.62 16.88
C VAL A 444 6.66 -21.69 16.20
N ALA A 445 6.08 -22.86 15.89
CA ALA A 445 6.81 -23.97 15.27
C ALA A 445 7.31 -23.62 13.85
N GLU A 446 6.51 -22.95 13.04
CA GLU A 446 6.90 -22.53 11.69
C GLU A 446 8.02 -21.48 11.73
N ILE A 447 7.91 -20.48 12.63
CA ILE A 447 8.92 -19.44 12.82
C ILE A 447 10.25 -20.07 13.26
N GLU A 448 10.23 -20.92 14.28
CA GLU A 448 11.42 -21.60 14.77
C GLU A 448 12.03 -22.54 13.72
N ALA A 449 11.19 -23.18 12.89
CA ALA A 449 11.66 -24.02 11.78
C ALA A 449 12.35 -23.18 10.70
N LEU A 450 11.76 -22.05 10.30
CA LEU A 450 12.35 -21.14 9.30
C LEU A 450 13.70 -20.57 9.80
N LYS A 451 13.79 -20.26 11.08
CA LYS A 451 15.01 -19.73 11.73
C LYS A 451 16.19 -20.69 11.73
N LYS A 452 15.98 -22.00 11.50
CA LYS A 452 17.08 -23.00 11.40
C LYS A 452 17.86 -22.88 10.09
N SER A 453 17.28 -22.30 9.09
CA SER A 453 17.92 -22.12 7.77
C SER A 453 18.84 -20.90 7.76
N ASP A 454 19.90 -20.93 6.96
CA ASP A 454 20.72 -19.77 6.69
C ASP A 454 19.96 -18.82 5.76
N GLY A 455 20.03 -17.54 6.09
CA GLY A 455 19.54 -16.47 5.22
C GLY A 455 20.64 -15.91 4.31
N ILE A 456 20.30 -14.83 3.62
CA ILE A 456 21.19 -14.15 2.66
C ILE A 456 22.50 -13.70 3.38
N LEU A 457 22.38 -13.05 4.54
CA LEU A 457 23.54 -12.52 5.28
C LEU A 457 24.52 -13.63 5.69
N GLN A 458 24.00 -14.79 6.17
CA GLN A 458 24.84 -15.93 6.54
C GLN A 458 25.52 -16.53 5.32
N THR A 459 24.83 -16.61 4.20
CA THR A 459 25.37 -17.12 2.94
C THR A 459 26.50 -16.22 2.42
N LEU A 460 26.30 -14.90 2.41
CA LEU A 460 27.33 -13.93 2.00
C LEU A 460 28.56 -13.99 2.92
N LYS A 461 28.34 -14.05 4.25
CA LYS A 461 29.42 -14.17 5.23
C LYS A 461 30.24 -15.48 5.02
N LYS A 462 29.58 -16.62 4.81
CA LYS A 462 30.26 -17.89 4.50
C LYS A 462 31.06 -17.85 3.20
N ALA A 463 30.61 -17.05 2.22
CA ALA A 463 31.31 -16.83 0.96
C ALA A 463 32.44 -15.80 1.07
N GLY A 464 32.64 -15.14 2.22
CA GLY A 464 33.64 -14.07 2.40
C GLY A 464 33.32 -12.79 1.66
N LEU A 465 32.01 -12.52 1.44
CA LEU A 465 31.51 -11.32 0.76
C LEU A 465 30.98 -10.27 1.75
N LEU A 466 30.88 -10.62 3.03
CA LEU A 466 30.57 -9.75 4.18
C LEU A 466 31.52 -10.04 5.36
#